data_5f73dc9076c0361c68b8798e077b7afd
#
_entry.id   5f73dc9076c0361c68b8798e077b7afd
#
_cell.length_a   1.000
_cell.length_b   1.000
_cell.length_c   1.000
_cell.angle_alpha   90.00
_cell.angle_beta   90.00
_cell.angle_gamma   90.00
#
_symmetry.space_group_name_H-M   'P 1'
#
loop_
_entity.id
_entity.type
_entity.pdbx_description
1 polymer ?
#
loop_
_entity_poly.entity_id
_entity_poly.type
_entity_poly.pdbx_seq_one_letter_code
_entity_poly.pdbx_strand_id
1 'polypeptide(L)'
;MCIRDRQTSVNKHLVFMGNPGTGKTTVARLLARIYKAIGAISKGHLVEVDRSGLVCGYIGQTASKTAEVIESALGGVLFIDEAYTLTNGKGQGDFGQEAVDTLLKGMEDHRDDLVVIVAGYTELMEEFLDSNPGLRSRFNKFINFEDYTAEEEVEILINNCKKQEYMLSRDALEEARRFFTERVANKPEGYANARDVRNYLEKAISNQASRIVGLKDVDKNILAMLEKEDLVGIEL
;
A
#
# COMPACT_ATOMS: atom_id res chain seq x y z
N MET A 1 -32.15 -29.79 -18.02
CA MET A 1 -32.07 -28.30 -17.82
C MET A 1 -31.01 -28.08 -16.77
N CYS A 2 -29.80 -27.77 -17.24
CA CYS A 2 -28.61 -27.74 -16.39
C CYS A 2 -28.53 -26.42 -15.59
N ILE A 3 -28.40 -26.59 -14.26
CA ILE A 3 -28.28 -25.48 -13.26
C ILE A 3 -26.87 -24.81 -13.33
N ARG A 4 -26.14 -24.90 -14.44
CA ARG A 4 -24.74 -24.46 -14.56
C ARG A 4 -24.52 -23.04 -15.05
N ASP A 5 -25.56 -22.26 -15.38
CA ASP A 5 -25.41 -20.96 -16.03
C ASP A 5 -25.93 -19.76 -15.25
N ARG A 6 -25.77 -19.76 -13.92
CA ARG A 6 -25.84 -18.54 -13.12
C ARG A 6 -24.50 -18.27 -12.43
N GLN A 7 -23.45 -18.06 -13.19
CA GLN A 7 -22.38 -17.22 -12.68
C GLN A 7 -22.92 -15.78 -12.69
N THR A 8 -23.58 -15.39 -11.62
CA THR A 8 -23.72 -13.97 -11.30
C THR A 8 -22.28 -13.44 -11.21
N SER A 9 -21.88 -12.60 -12.16
CA SER A 9 -20.57 -11.96 -12.15
C SER A 9 -20.47 -11.13 -10.88
N VAL A 10 -19.86 -11.71 -9.86
CA VAL A 10 -19.63 -11.01 -8.59
C VAL A 10 -18.60 -9.93 -8.89
N ASN A 11 -18.99 -8.67 -8.67
CA ASN A 11 -18.04 -7.56 -8.74
C ASN A 11 -16.88 -7.83 -7.77
N LYS A 12 -15.65 -7.89 -8.32
CA LYS A 12 -14.43 -8.23 -7.57
C LYS A 12 -13.57 -6.99 -7.24
N HIS A 13 -13.95 -5.82 -7.76
CA HIS A 13 -13.20 -4.60 -7.57
C HIS A 13 -13.38 -4.03 -6.15
N LEU A 14 -12.34 -3.39 -5.62
CA LEU A 14 -12.25 -2.96 -4.23
C LEU A 14 -11.77 -1.51 -4.13
N VAL A 15 -12.22 -0.84 -3.08
CA VAL A 15 -11.69 0.45 -2.64
C VAL A 15 -11.00 0.27 -1.31
N PHE A 16 -9.73 0.67 -1.26
CA PHE A 16 -8.93 0.68 -0.04
C PHE A 16 -8.79 2.11 0.46
N MET A 17 -9.31 2.36 1.65
CA MET A 17 -9.30 3.69 2.25
C MET A 17 -8.50 3.68 3.55
N GLY A 18 -7.71 4.72 3.79
CA GLY A 18 -6.95 4.88 5.03
C GLY A 18 -5.64 5.64 4.82
N ASN A 19 -4.99 5.95 5.93
CA ASN A 19 -3.76 6.73 5.99
C ASN A 19 -2.55 6.01 5.37
N PRO A 20 -1.45 6.72 5.08
CA PRO A 20 -0.23 6.12 4.57
C PRO A 20 0.35 5.09 5.55
N GLY A 21 0.99 4.05 5.00
CA GLY A 21 1.67 3.04 5.82
C GLY A 21 0.77 2.05 6.55
N THR A 22 -0.55 2.06 6.35
CA THR A 22 -1.51 1.13 6.98
C THR A 22 -1.57 -0.25 6.32
N GLY A 23 -0.73 -0.53 5.32
CA GLY A 23 -0.60 -1.86 4.73
C GLY A 23 -1.46 -2.13 3.50
N LYS A 24 -2.10 -1.12 2.89
CA LYS A 24 -2.98 -1.27 1.70
C LYS A 24 -2.35 -2.11 0.59
N THR A 25 -1.16 -1.76 0.12
CA THR A 25 -0.44 -2.52 -0.93
C THR A 25 -0.10 -3.95 -0.50
N THR A 26 0.24 -4.15 0.78
CA THR A 26 0.55 -5.48 1.33
C THR A 26 -0.67 -6.39 1.28
N VAL A 27 -1.84 -5.88 1.67
CA VAL A 27 -3.11 -6.61 1.61
C VAL A 27 -3.54 -6.84 0.16
N ALA A 28 -3.37 -5.87 -0.75
CA ALA A 28 -3.65 -6.06 -2.18
C ALA A 28 -2.83 -7.22 -2.78
N ARG A 29 -1.54 -7.31 -2.42
CA ARG A 29 -0.66 -8.41 -2.85
C ARG A 29 -1.09 -9.77 -2.28
N LEU A 30 -1.56 -9.80 -1.04
CA LEU A 30 -2.12 -11.01 -0.44
C LEU A 30 -3.43 -11.42 -1.11
N LEU A 31 -4.33 -10.47 -1.38
CA LEU A 31 -5.60 -10.72 -2.08
C LEU A 31 -5.38 -11.27 -3.48
N ALA A 32 -4.38 -10.78 -4.23
CA ALA A 32 -4.04 -11.30 -5.54
C ALA A 32 -3.72 -12.82 -5.48
N ARG A 33 -2.98 -13.24 -4.45
CA ARG A 33 -2.67 -14.66 -4.20
C ARG A 33 -3.91 -15.46 -3.80
N ILE A 34 -4.77 -14.88 -2.96
CA ILE A 34 -6.02 -15.52 -2.53
C ILE A 34 -6.96 -15.70 -3.74
N TYR A 35 -7.17 -14.65 -4.54
CA TYR A 35 -8.03 -14.71 -5.73
C TYR A 35 -7.54 -15.75 -6.74
N LYS A 36 -6.24 -15.91 -6.91
CA LYS A 36 -5.67 -17.00 -7.70
C LYS A 36 -6.00 -18.36 -7.09
N ALA A 37 -5.79 -18.52 -5.78
CA ALA A 37 -5.99 -19.80 -5.10
C ALA A 37 -7.44 -20.29 -5.17
N ILE A 38 -8.42 -19.36 -5.16
CA ILE A 38 -9.86 -19.71 -5.31
C ILE A 38 -10.35 -19.72 -6.77
N GLY A 39 -9.43 -19.52 -7.75
CA GLY A 39 -9.78 -19.52 -9.17
C GLY A 39 -10.56 -18.31 -9.67
N ALA A 40 -10.55 -17.19 -8.93
CA ALA A 40 -11.21 -15.95 -9.31
C ALA A 40 -10.42 -15.13 -10.37
N ILE A 41 -9.11 -15.35 -10.46
CA ILE A 41 -8.20 -14.83 -11.48
C ILE A 41 -7.17 -15.90 -11.85
N SER A 42 -6.60 -15.81 -13.06
CA SER A 42 -5.77 -16.90 -13.63
C SER A 42 -4.32 -16.88 -13.15
N LYS A 43 -3.67 -15.70 -13.03
CA LYS A 43 -2.22 -15.58 -12.74
C LYS A 43 -1.93 -15.18 -11.29
N GLY A 44 -2.68 -14.23 -10.72
CA GLY A 44 -2.57 -13.79 -9.32
C GLY A 44 -1.37 -12.89 -9.02
N HIS A 45 -0.81 -12.21 -10.02
CA HIS A 45 0.19 -11.18 -9.85
C HIS A 45 -0.46 -9.84 -9.51
N LEU A 46 0.33 -8.91 -8.99
CA LEU A 46 -0.06 -7.53 -8.70
C LEU A 46 0.70 -6.60 -9.65
N VAL A 47 -0.02 -5.73 -10.33
CA VAL A 47 0.53 -4.56 -11.03
C VAL A 47 0.19 -3.34 -10.19
N GLU A 48 1.20 -2.65 -9.69
CA GLU A 48 1.09 -1.47 -8.82
C GLU A 48 1.44 -0.23 -9.63
N VAL A 49 0.54 0.74 -9.66
CA VAL A 49 0.73 2.00 -10.38
C VAL A 49 0.14 3.17 -9.58
N ASP A 50 0.62 4.36 -9.88
CA ASP A 50 0.05 5.64 -9.49
C ASP A 50 -0.43 6.42 -10.73
N ARG A 51 -0.83 7.70 -10.54
CA ARG A 51 -1.19 8.57 -11.65
C ARG A 51 -0.10 8.61 -12.74
N SER A 52 1.17 8.68 -12.38
CA SER A 52 2.27 8.80 -13.34
C SER A 52 2.39 7.57 -14.23
N GLY A 53 2.01 6.41 -13.72
CA GLY A 53 1.95 5.15 -14.48
C GLY A 53 0.82 5.08 -15.51
N LEU A 54 -0.25 5.87 -15.34
CA LEU A 54 -1.44 5.83 -16.19
C LEU A 54 -1.54 7.02 -17.15
N VAL A 55 -1.20 8.22 -16.69
CA VAL A 55 -1.40 9.47 -17.43
C VAL A 55 -0.15 9.86 -18.19
N CYS A 56 -0.33 10.38 -19.40
CA CYS A 56 0.71 11.01 -20.22
C CYS A 56 0.48 12.50 -20.36
N GLY A 57 1.55 13.26 -20.72
CA GLY A 57 1.48 14.71 -20.92
C GLY A 57 0.97 15.15 -22.29
N TYR A 58 0.63 14.23 -23.19
CA TYR A 58 0.23 14.55 -24.57
C TYR A 58 -1.12 13.92 -24.90
N ILE A 59 -1.90 14.64 -25.74
CA ILE A 59 -3.23 14.21 -26.20
C ILE A 59 -3.17 12.83 -26.86
N GLY A 60 -4.08 11.93 -26.47
CA GLY A 60 -4.25 10.60 -27.08
C GLY A 60 -3.27 9.53 -26.63
N GLN A 61 -2.29 9.87 -25.79
CA GLN A 61 -1.32 8.87 -25.27
C GLN A 61 -1.76 8.23 -23.95
N THR A 62 -2.60 8.91 -23.18
CA THR A 62 -3.07 8.42 -21.88
C THR A 62 -3.93 7.16 -22.04
N ALA A 63 -4.85 7.13 -23.01
CA ALA A 63 -5.66 5.94 -23.25
C ALA A 63 -4.81 4.72 -23.63
N SER A 64 -3.82 4.89 -24.51
CA SER A 64 -2.91 3.80 -24.92
C SER A 64 -2.10 3.29 -23.73
N LYS A 65 -1.48 4.18 -22.97
CA LYS A 65 -0.69 3.82 -21.78
C LYS A 65 -1.54 3.11 -20.72
N THR A 66 -2.74 3.63 -20.45
CA THR A 66 -3.66 3.01 -19.51
C THR A 66 -4.09 1.63 -19.99
N ALA A 67 -4.35 1.44 -21.29
CA ALA A 67 -4.69 0.14 -21.86
C ALA A 67 -3.53 -0.86 -21.74
N GLU A 68 -2.29 -0.44 -21.98
CA GLU A 68 -1.09 -1.29 -21.80
C GLU A 68 -0.94 -1.75 -20.34
N VAL A 69 -1.20 -0.86 -19.38
CA VAL A 69 -1.17 -1.21 -17.95
C VAL A 69 -2.27 -2.22 -17.61
N ILE A 70 -3.50 -2.03 -18.13
CA ILE A 70 -4.61 -2.97 -17.96
C ILE A 70 -4.22 -4.34 -18.55
N GLU A 71 -3.68 -4.40 -19.74
CA GLU A 71 -3.24 -5.64 -20.38
C GLU A 71 -2.17 -6.35 -19.55
N SER A 72 -1.22 -5.61 -18.98
CA SER A 72 -0.20 -6.18 -18.09
C SER A 72 -0.77 -6.79 -16.80
N ALA A 73 -1.92 -6.31 -16.36
CA ALA A 73 -2.62 -6.76 -15.16
C ALA A 73 -3.61 -7.91 -15.40
N LEU A 74 -3.84 -8.32 -16.66
CA LEU A 74 -4.78 -9.39 -16.97
C LEU A 74 -4.38 -10.72 -16.34
N GLY A 75 -5.31 -11.36 -15.71
CA GLY A 75 -5.10 -12.55 -14.88
C GLY A 75 -4.64 -12.24 -13.45
N GLY A 76 -4.59 -10.96 -13.08
CA GLY A 76 -4.07 -10.48 -11.81
C GLY A 76 -4.91 -9.36 -11.19
N VAL A 77 -4.22 -8.57 -10.39
CA VAL A 77 -4.78 -7.39 -9.71
C VAL A 77 -4.05 -6.14 -10.19
N LEU A 78 -4.80 -5.15 -10.66
CA LEU A 78 -4.32 -3.80 -10.88
C LEU A 78 -4.58 -2.99 -9.61
N PHE A 79 -3.52 -2.54 -8.96
CA PHE A 79 -3.57 -1.69 -7.77
C PHE A 79 -3.17 -0.26 -8.15
N ILE A 80 -4.09 0.68 -7.98
CA ILE A 80 -3.88 2.10 -8.29
C ILE A 80 -3.79 2.84 -6.96
N ASP A 81 -2.57 3.28 -6.61
CA ASP A 81 -2.37 4.07 -5.39
C ASP A 81 -2.67 5.54 -5.65
N GLU A 82 -3.19 6.22 -4.62
CA GLU A 82 -3.61 7.62 -4.67
C GLU A 82 -4.52 7.92 -5.88
N ALA A 83 -5.49 7.02 -6.14
CA ALA A 83 -6.35 7.05 -7.34
C ALA A 83 -7.12 8.38 -7.50
N TYR A 84 -7.41 9.08 -6.40
CA TYR A 84 -8.04 10.40 -6.41
C TYR A 84 -7.24 11.44 -7.22
N THR A 85 -5.94 11.25 -7.36
CA THR A 85 -5.11 12.14 -8.17
C THR A 85 -5.48 12.12 -9.65
N LEU A 86 -6.15 11.08 -10.12
CA LEU A 86 -6.64 10.99 -11.51
C LEU A 86 -7.73 12.01 -11.82
N THR A 87 -8.49 12.49 -10.82
CA THR A 87 -9.61 13.40 -11.00
C THR A 87 -9.39 14.79 -10.40
N ASN A 88 -8.29 15.01 -9.68
CA ASN A 88 -7.99 16.28 -9.00
C ASN A 88 -7.39 17.35 -9.91
N GLY A 89 -7.11 17.06 -11.18
CA GLY A 89 -6.58 18.02 -12.14
C GLY A 89 -7.65 18.96 -12.65
N LYS A 90 -7.59 20.26 -12.26
CA LYS A 90 -8.55 21.31 -12.67
C LYS A 90 -8.07 22.18 -13.85
N GLY A 91 -7.08 21.72 -14.65
CA GLY A 91 -6.49 22.51 -15.73
C GLY A 91 -6.85 22.03 -17.14
N GLN A 92 -6.79 22.95 -18.14
CA GLN A 92 -6.76 22.55 -19.56
C GLN A 92 -5.52 21.68 -19.80
N GLY A 93 -5.72 20.42 -20.25
CA GLY A 93 -4.64 19.45 -20.45
C GLY A 93 -4.50 18.41 -19.35
N ASP A 94 -5.48 18.28 -18.44
CA ASP A 94 -5.52 17.15 -17.52
C ASP A 94 -6.16 15.93 -18.20
N PHE A 95 -5.33 14.92 -18.46
CA PHE A 95 -5.74 13.67 -19.11
C PHE A 95 -6.14 12.56 -18.12
N GLY A 96 -6.32 12.88 -16.85
CA GLY A 96 -6.71 11.91 -15.85
C GLY A 96 -8.10 11.31 -16.11
N GLN A 97 -9.05 12.12 -16.61
CA GLN A 97 -10.37 11.62 -16.99
C GLN A 97 -10.30 10.59 -18.13
N GLU A 98 -9.40 10.77 -19.11
CA GLU A 98 -9.16 9.80 -20.19
C GLU A 98 -8.65 8.45 -19.62
N ALA A 99 -7.80 8.49 -18.59
CA ALA A 99 -7.37 7.29 -17.88
C ALA A 99 -8.53 6.59 -17.15
N VAL A 100 -9.39 7.36 -16.46
CA VAL A 100 -10.57 6.83 -15.76
C VAL A 100 -11.54 6.17 -16.75
N ASP A 101 -11.83 6.81 -17.87
CA ASP A 101 -12.75 6.27 -18.87
C ASP A 101 -12.19 4.98 -19.51
N THR A 102 -10.89 4.94 -19.79
CA THR A 102 -10.20 3.75 -20.30
C THR A 102 -10.20 2.62 -19.26
N LEU A 103 -9.98 2.96 -17.99
CA LEU A 103 -10.03 2.00 -16.87
C LEU A 103 -11.43 1.38 -16.75
N LEU A 104 -12.48 2.21 -16.75
CA LEU A 104 -13.88 1.75 -16.65
C LEU A 104 -14.24 0.79 -17.80
N LYS A 105 -13.77 1.08 -19.01
CA LYS A 105 -13.94 0.19 -20.16
C LYS A 105 -13.19 -1.13 -19.96
N GLY A 106 -11.92 -1.09 -19.56
CA GLY A 106 -11.12 -2.29 -19.34
C GLY A 106 -11.68 -3.18 -18.22
N MET A 107 -12.24 -2.59 -17.15
CA MET A 107 -12.93 -3.32 -16.08
C MET A 107 -14.16 -4.08 -16.59
N GLU A 108 -14.89 -3.54 -17.54
CA GLU A 108 -16.05 -4.20 -18.16
C GLU A 108 -15.61 -5.31 -19.13
N ASP A 109 -14.66 -4.99 -20.01
CA ASP A 109 -14.21 -5.89 -21.07
C ASP A 109 -13.48 -7.13 -20.48
N HIS A 110 -12.84 -7.00 -19.34
CA HIS A 110 -12.02 -8.04 -18.68
C HIS A 110 -12.53 -8.45 -17.29
N ARG A 111 -13.80 -8.23 -17.00
CA ARG A 111 -14.42 -8.49 -15.67
C ARG A 111 -14.21 -9.89 -15.11
N ASP A 112 -13.96 -10.88 -15.98
CA ASP A 112 -13.81 -12.28 -15.57
C ASP A 112 -12.42 -12.58 -15.03
N ASP A 113 -11.37 -11.88 -15.51
CA ASP A 113 -9.97 -12.19 -15.19
C ASP A 113 -9.14 -10.94 -14.82
N LEU A 114 -9.79 -9.87 -14.41
CA LEU A 114 -9.15 -8.65 -13.89
C LEU A 114 -9.83 -8.21 -12.59
N VAL A 115 -9.00 -7.90 -11.59
CA VAL A 115 -9.44 -7.20 -10.37
C VAL A 115 -8.76 -5.86 -10.31
N VAL A 116 -9.52 -4.80 -10.09
CA VAL A 116 -8.98 -3.46 -9.88
C VAL A 116 -9.19 -3.08 -8.41
N ILE A 117 -8.13 -2.62 -7.78
CA ILE A 117 -8.15 -2.06 -6.43
C ILE A 117 -7.67 -0.61 -6.53
N VAL A 118 -8.51 0.32 -6.12
CA VAL A 118 -8.15 1.74 -6.00
C VAL A 118 -7.90 2.08 -4.55
N ALA A 119 -6.85 2.84 -4.25
CA ALA A 119 -6.44 3.14 -2.90
C ALA A 119 -6.18 4.64 -2.70
N GLY A 120 -6.39 5.14 -1.48
CA GLY A 120 -6.10 6.51 -1.11
C GLY A 120 -6.65 6.90 0.27
N TYR A 121 -6.59 8.19 0.56
CA TYR A 121 -7.18 8.77 1.76
C TYR A 121 -8.71 8.72 1.71
N THR A 122 -9.35 8.43 2.83
CA THR A 122 -10.80 8.17 2.90
C THR A 122 -11.63 9.28 2.25
N GLU A 123 -11.42 10.53 2.65
CA GLU A 123 -12.19 11.67 2.14
C GLU A 123 -11.98 11.89 0.63
N LEU A 124 -10.72 11.84 0.18
CA LEU A 124 -10.38 12.03 -1.23
C LEU A 124 -10.88 10.88 -2.12
N MET A 125 -10.95 9.65 -1.59
CA MET A 125 -11.51 8.51 -2.31
C MET A 125 -13.02 8.61 -2.48
N GLU A 126 -13.75 9.18 -1.53
CA GLU A 126 -15.18 9.46 -1.69
C GLU A 126 -15.41 10.47 -2.83
N GLU A 127 -14.66 11.58 -2.87
CA GLU A 127 -14.71 12.56 -3.94
C GLU A 127 -14.37 11.94 -5.32
N PHE A 128 -13.35 11.08 -5.36
CA PHE A 128 -12.96 10.34 -6.56
C PHE A 128 -14.09 9.48 -7.10
N LEU A 129 -14.75 8.72 -6.25
CA LEU A 129 -15.86 7.85 -6.64
C LEU A 129 -17.07 8.64 -7.11
N ASP A 130 -17.33 9.81 -6.52
CA ASP A 130 -18.44 10.68 -6.89
C ASP A 130 -18.16 11.47 -8.17
N SER A 131 -16.93 11.57 -8.61
CA SER A 131 -16.54 12.27 -9.84
C SER A 131 -17.13 11.64 -11.12
N ASN A 132 -17.44 10.32 -11.08
CA ASN A 132 -17.96 9.60 -12.23
C ASN A 132 -18.94 8.49 -11.80
N PRO A 133 -20.20 8.49 -12.26
CA PRO A 133 -21.19 7.45 -11.93
C PRO A 133 -20.72 6.02 -12.26
N GLY A 134 -19.86 5.88 -13.27
CA GLY A 134 -19.28 4.59 -13.66
C GLY A 134 -18.34 4.03 -12.59
N LEU A 135 -17.63 4.87 -11.83
CA LEU A 135 -16.81 4.47 -10.70
C LEU A 135 -17.70 3.92 -9.57
N ARG A 136 -18.71 4.66 -9.13
CA ARG A 136 -19.63 4.22 -8.07
C ARG A 136 -20.33 2.89 -8.38
N SER A 137 -20.67 2.65 -9.64
CA SER A 137 -21.33 1.39 -10.03
C SER A 137 -20.41 0.17 -9.99
N ARG A 138 -19.12 0.35 -10.22
CA ARG A 138 -18.12 -0.74 -10.25
C ARG A 138 -17.39 -0.94 -8.93
N PHE A 139 -17.21 0.10 -8.15
CA PHE A 139 -16.55 0.07 -6.85
C PHE A 139 -17.59 0.14 -5.72
N ASN A 140 -18.08 -1.02 -5.29
CA ASN A 140 -19.11 -1.15 -4.26
C ASN A 140 -18.64 -1.93 -3.01
N LYS A 141 -17.36 -2.27 -2.94
CA LYS A 141 -16.76 -2.96 -1.82
C LYS A 141 -15.63 -2.11 -1.25
N PHE A 142 -15.74 -1.74 0.01
CA PHE A 142 -14.85 -0.84 0.71
C PHE A 142 -14.12 -1.58 1.81
N ILE A 143 -12.83 -1.36 1.94
CA ILE A 143 -12.01 -1.84 3.04
C ILE A 143 -11.32 -0.61 3.66
N ASN A 144 -11.66 -0.34 4.91
CA ASN A 144 -11.02 0.70 5.68
C ASN A 144 -9.79 0.14 6.39
N PHE A 145 -8.69 0.84 6.27
CA PHE A 145 -7.43 0.58 6.95
C PHE A 145 -7.27 1.63 8.04
N GLU A 146 -7.52 1.21 9.26
CA GLU A 146 -7.31 2.06 10.43
C GLU A 146 -5.83 2.24 10.71
N ASP A 147 -5.47 3.30 11.42
CA ASP A 147 -4.11 3.49 11.91
C ASP A 147 -3.78 2.39 12.92
N TYR A 148 -2.53 1.97 12.93
CA TYR A 148 -2.05 1.00 13.90
C TYR A 148 -2.03 1.57 15.30
N THR A 149 -2.27 0.72 16.28
CA THR A 149 -1.99 0.98 17.68
C THR A 149 -0.48 0.97 17.94
N ALA A 150 -0.05 1.54 19.06
CA ALA A 150 1.36 1.53 19.45
C ALA A 150 1.90 0.10 19.59
N GLU A 151 1.10 -0.83 20.12
CA GLU A 151 1.45 -2.24 20.25
C GLU A 151 1.65 -2.90 18.90
N GLU A 152 0.78 -2.63 17.93
CA GLU A 152 0.91 -3.15 16.56
C GLU A 152 2.13 -2.58 15.85
N GLU A 153 2.46 -1.29 16.04
CA GLU A 153 3.69 -0.70 15.51
C GLU A 153 4.94 -1.35 16.08
N VAL A 154 4.96 -1.65 17.39
CA VAL A 154 6.04 -2.40 18.03
C VAL A 154 6.15 -3.83 17.48
N GLU A 155 5.01 -4.51 17.24
CA GLU A 155 5.02 -5.83 16.61
C GLU A 155 5.57 -5.78 15.17
N ILE A 156 5.23 -4.75 14.41
CA ILE A 156 5.78 -4.51 13.07
C ILE A 156 7.29 -4.28 13.15
N LEU A 157 7.78 -3.50 14.14
CA LEU A 157 9.21 -3.30 14.38
C LEU A 157 9.92 -4.63 14.65
N ILE A 158 9.41 -5.43 15.58
CA ILE A 158 9.98 -6.75 15.93
C ILE A 158 10.04 -7.66 14.70
N ASN A 159 8.96 -7.68 13.90
CA ASN A 159 8.92 -8.50 12.69
C ASN A 159 9.89 -8.00 11.60
N ASN A 160 10.09 -6.69 11.47
CA ASN A 160 11.05 -6.10 10.55
C ASN A 160 12.50 -6.38 11.01
N CYS A 161 12.79 -6.28 12.31
CA CYS A 161 14.07 -6.68 12.87
C CYS A 161 14.38 -8.15 12.54
N LYS A 162 13.46 -9.07 12.82
CA LYS A 162 13.62 -10.50 12.51
C LYS A 162 13.91 -10.78 11.04
N LYS A 163 13.23 -10.09 10.12
CA LYS A 163 13.44 -10.25 8.68
C LYS A 163 14.83 -9.80 8.21
N GLN A 164 15.44 -8.89 8.96
CA GLN A 164 16.76 -8.34 8.68
C GLN A 164 17.85 -8.92 9.60
N GLU A 165 17.51 -10.01 10.33
CA GLU A 165 18.41 -10.71 11.27
C GLU A 165 18.87 -9.83 12.45
N TYR A 166 18.10 -8.80 12.81
CA TYR A 166 18.32 -7.99 14.01
C TYR A 166 17.47 -8.48 15.18
N MET A 167 17.95 -8.19 16.38
CA MET A 167 17.26 -8.42 17.65
C MET A 167 17.26 -7.12 18.46
N LEU A 168 16.20 -6.90 19.23
CA LEU A 168 16.10 -5.80 20.17
C LEU A 168 16.46 -6.32 21.57
N SER A 169 17.34 -5.63 22.29
CA SER A 169 17.52 -5.86 23.70
C SER A 169 16.24 -5.50 24.48
N ARG A 170 16.12 -5.97 25.71
CA ARG A 170 14.94 -5.67 26.54
C ARG A 170 14.74 -4.17 26.69
N ASP A 171 15.80 -3.44 26.97
CA ASP A 171 15.76 -1.99 27.20
C ASP A 171 15.48 -1.24 25.88
N ALA A 172 15.96 -1.74 24.74
CA ALA A 172 15.61 -1.23 23.42
C ALA A 172 14.11 -1.41 23.11
N LEU A 173 13.55 -2.56 23.47
CA LEU A 173 12.13 -2.82 23.27
C LEU A 173 11.24 -1.90 24.14
N GLU A 174 11.65 -1.64 25.38
CA GLU A 174 10.95 -0.71 26.28
C GLU A 174 11.01 0.73 25.72
N GLU A 175 12.15 1.16 25.20
CA GLU A 175 12.31 2.46 24.54
C GLU A 175 11.43 2.58 23.28
N ALA A 176 11.41 1.56 22.43
CA ALA A 176 10.54 1.53 21.25
C ALA A 176 9.04 1.63 21.64
N ARG A 177 8.59 0.92 22.69
CA ARG A 177 7.23 1.02 23.20
C ARG A 177 6.90 2.44 23.65
N ARG A 178 7.81 3.07 24.39
CA ARG A 178 7.63 4.47 24.83
C ARG A 178 7.49 5.40 23.64
N PHE A 179 8.41 5.28 22.67
CA PHE A 179 8.41 6.11 21.45
C PHE A 179 7.12 6.00 20.67
N PHE A 180 6.68 4.77 20.34
CA PHE A 180 5.46 4.59 19.54
C PHE A 180 4.19 4.93 20.32
N THR A 181 4.14 4.72 21.64
CA THR A 181 3.01 5.19 22.48
C THR A 181 2.85 6.70 22.39
N GLU A 182 3.93 7.45 22.53
CA GLU A 182 3.90 8.90 22.43
C GLU A 182 3.55 9.37 21.00
N ARG A 183 4.12 8.73 19.98
CA ARG A 183 3.89 9.10 18.58
C ARG A 183 2.46 8.83 18.12
N VAL A 184 1.89 7.68 18.46
CA VAL A 184 0.49 7.33 18.14
C VAL A 184 -0.48 8.24 18.90
N ALA A 185 -0.18 8.61 20.14
CA ALA A 185 -1.02 9.52 20.92
C ALA A 185 -1.06 10.95 20.33
N ASN A 186 0.08 11.45 19.85
CA ASN A 186 0.21 12.82 19.36
C ASN A 186 -0.08 12.97 17.86
N LYS A 187 0.08 11.91 17.08
CA LYS A 187 -0.06 11.88 15.60
C LYS A 187 0.49 13.16 14.95
N PRO A 188 1.81 13.39 15.00
CA PRO A 188 2.41 14.59 14.43
C PRO A 188 2.13 14.70 12.91
N GLU A 189 2.31 15.90 12.37
CA GLU A 189 2.22 16.10 10.92
C GLU A 189 3.17 15.14 10.19
N GLY A 190 2.66 14.46 9.17
CA GLY A 190 3.42 13.44 8.44
C GLY A 190 3.43 12.06 9.08
N TYR A 191 2.69 11.81 10.17
CA TYR A 191 2.56 10.48 10.75
C TYR A 191 2.12 9.43 9.70
N ALA A 192 2.87 8.34 9.59
CA ALA A 192 2.74 7.39 8.50
C ALA A 192 2.80 5.90 8.91
N ASN A 193 2.34 5.56 10.11
CA ASN A 193 2.13 4.17 10.55
C ASN A 193 3.38 3.28 10.31
N ALA A 194 3.24 2.13 9.68
CA ALA A 194 4.35 1.20 9.42
C ALA A 194 5.50 1.79 8.56
N ARG A 195 5.28 2.91 7.87
CA ARG A 195 6.38 3.63 7.19
C ARG A 195 7.28 4.30 8.23
N ASP A 196 6.69 4.88 9.27
CA ASP A 196 7.44 5.43 10.41
C ASP A 196 8.22 4.35 11.15
N VAL A 197 7.61 3.19 11.37
CA VAL A 197 8.32 2.03 11.97
C VAL A 197 9.54 1.63 11.14
N ARG A 198 9.43 1.66 9.81
CA ARG A 198 10.57 1.37 8.93
C ARG A 198 11.65 2.43 9.07
N ASN A 199 11.29 3.70 9.00
CA ASN A 199 12.23 4.82 9.13
C ASN A 199 12.94 4.79 10.49
N TYR A 200 12.20 4.44 11.56
CA TYR A 200 12.74 4.28 12.90
C TYR A 200 13.79 3.18 12.95
N LEU A 201 13.49 2.02 12.38
CA LEU A 201 14.44 0.90 12.32
C LEU A 201 15.69 1.26 11.50
N GLU A 202 15.55 1.92 10.36
CA GLU A 202 16.67 2.35 9.52
C GLU A 202 17.62 3.30 10.28
N LYS A 203 17.03 4.24 11.05
CA LYS A 203 17.83 5.14 11.91
C LYS A 203 18.51 4.39 13.06
N ALA A 204 17.80 3.45 13.71
CA ALA A 204 18.36 2.62 14.76
C ALA A 204 19.56 1.78 14.26
N ILE A 205 19.45 1.19 13.08
CA ILE A 205 20.55 0.45 12.44
C ILE A 205 21.73 1.38 12.13
N SER A 206 21.48 2.59 11.65
CA SER A 206 22.55 3.58 11.40
C SER A 206 23.28 3.99 12.69
N ASN A 207 22.52 4.18 13.79
CA ASN A 207 23.07 4.51 15.10
C ASN A 207 23.92 3.35 15.64
N GLN A 208 23.40 2.11 15.54
CA GLN A 208 24.15 0.90 15.90
C GLN A 208 25.46 0.82 15.12
N ALA A 209 25.43 1.01 13.79
CA ALA A 209 26.63 0.99 12.98
C ALA A 209 27.66 2.00 13.48
N SER A 210 27.23 3.19 13.85
CA SER A 210 28.10 4.24 14.41
C SER A 210 28.68 3.85 15.77
N ARG A 211 27.89 3.20 16.64
CA ARG A 211 28.33 2.72 17.95
C ARG A 211 29.38 1.62 17.84
N ILE A 212 29.21 0.66 16.95
CA ILE A 212 30.08 -0.51 16.84
C ILE A 212 31.39 -0.25 16.10
N VAL A 213 31.46 0.80 15.23
CA VAL A 213 32.70 1.15 14.50
C VAL A 213 33.90 1.36 15.43
N GLY A 214 33.68 1.82 16.67
CA GLY A 214 34.75 2.04 17.65
C GLY A 214 35.19 0.80 18.45
N LEU A 215 34.52 -0.34 18.28
CA LEU A 215 34.79 -1.56 19.04
C LEU A 215 35.91 -2.39 18.38
N LYS A 216 36.81 -2.91 19.18
CA LYS A 216 37.96 -3.73 18.69
C LYS A 216 37.58 -5.18 18.39
N ASP A 217 36.65 -5.74 19.16
CA ASP A 217 36.18 -7.13 19.03
C ASP A 217 34.65 -7.10 18.85
N VAL A 218 34.17 -7.38 17.65
CA VAL A 218 32.75 -7.40 17.30
C VAL A 218 32.37 -8.83 16.91
N ASP A 219 31.54 -9.46 17.72
CA ASP A 219 30.98 -10.78 17.42
C ASP A 219 29.62 -10.63 16.67
N LYS A 220 29.07 -11.78 16.23
CA LYS A 220 27.78 -11.81 15.51
C LYS A 220 26.63 -11.32 16.38
N ASN A 221 26.69 -11.48 17.69
CA ASN A 221 25.61 -11.05 18.57
C ASN A 221 25.60 -9.52 18.68
N ILE A 222 26.78 -8.89 18.80
CA ILE A 222 26.93 -7.44 18.81
C ILE A 222 26.43 -6.84 17.48
N LEU A 223 26.74 -7.49 16.34
CA LEU A 223 26.28 -7.05 15.02
C LEU A 223 24.77 -7.16 14.84
N ALA A 224 24.12 -8.12 15.49
CA ALA A 224 22.69 -8.34 15.36
C ALA A 224 21.85 -7.60 16.43
N MET A 225 22.48 -7.11 17.53
CA MET A 225 21.76 -6.55 18.67
C MET A 225 21.61 -5.03 18.54
N LEU A 226 20.37 -4.58 18.57
CA LEU A 226 20.02 -3.16 18.75
C LEU A 226 19.84 -2.89 20.26
N GLU A 227 20.63 -1.97 20.77
CA GLU A 227 20.58 -1.57 22.17
C GLU A 227 19.75 -0.30 22.34
N LYS A 228 19.35 0.02 23.58
CA LYS A 228 18.58 1.22 23.87
C LYS A 228 19.22 2.50 23.32
N GLU A 229 20.56 2.59 23.39
CA GLU A 229 21.33 3.75 22.94
C GLU A 229 21.14 3.99 21.43
N ASP A 230 20.90 2.94 20.64
CA ASP A 230 20.68 3.03 19.20
C ASP A 230 19.31 3.60 18.87
N LEU A 231 18.36 3.56 19.82
CA LEU A 231 16.96 3.99 19.63
C LEU A 231 16.66 5.37 20.26
N VAL A 232 17.44 5.79 21.25
CA VAL A 232 17.22 7.06 21.95
C VAL A 232 17.53 8.25 21.03
N GLY A 233 16.64 9.27 21.06
CA GLY A 233 16.80 10.51 20.30
C GLY A 233 16.51 10.39 18.81
N ILE A 234 15.88 9.30 18.36
CA ILE A 234 15.40 9.21 16.97
C ILE A 234 14.22 10.15 16.77
N GLU A 235 14.36 11.06 15.80
CA GLU A 235 13.30 11.93 15.31
C GLU A 235 12.83 11.44 13.92
N LEU A 236 11.50 11.45 13.68
CA LEU A 236 10.86 11.02 12.43
C LEU A 236 10.05 12.16 11.79
#